data_5ab5a6d084e5e4218f5620df28d9975d
#
_entry.id   5ab5a6d084e5e4218f5620df28d9975d
#
_cell.length_a   1.000
_cell.length_b   1.000
_cell.length_c   1.000
_cell.angle_alpha   90.00
_cell.angle_beta   90.00
_cell.angle_gamma   90.00
#
_symmetry.space_group_name_H-M   'P 1'
#
loop_
_entity.id
_entity.type
_entity.pdbx_description
1 polymer ?
#
loop_
_entity_poly.entity_id
_entity_poly.type
_entity_poly.pdbx_seq_one_letter_code
_entity_poly.pdbx_strand_id
1 'polypeptide(L)'
;YSIPAYLSRRSSMLEKPVWSLITGVLSALENGLEYEDMFRWLKTGLAGLMPEECDELENYVLTWEIHGKMWLRDVDWTDNPDGYGAPWDKRRQARLDRVNELRRRVRAPLAELYEGLKGGVTAGEKVNSLYSFLEHLNLQNALEEQMRAQAEAGRLQDAEETAQLWEILCAILDQFVEILGDEPMGTDEFSRLLRQVASQYSVGTIPVSLDQVSVTEITRNDRHTDAYLFLLGANDHVLP
;
A
#
# COMPACT_ATOMS: atom_id res chain seq x y z
N TYR A 1 23.22 1.43 26.59
CA TYR A 1 23.74 2.48 25.72
C TYR A 1 23.20 2.19 24.30
N SER A 2 22.36 3.06 23.74
CA SER A 2 22.01 2.97 22.33
C SER A 2 23.06 3.79 21.54
N ILE A 3 23.76 3.13 20.64
CA ILE A 3 24.68 3.80 19.72
C ILE A 3 23.86 4.26 18.53
N PRO A 4 23.82 5.56 18.18
CA PRO A 4 23.14 6.01 16.99
C PRO A 4 23.76 5.34 15.76
N ALA A 5 22.92 4.74 14.91
CA ALA A 5 23.34 4.07 13.69
C ALA A 5 22.47 4.50 12.51
N TYR A 6 23.13 4.76 11.40
CA TYR A 6 22.49 5.03 10.11
C TYR A 6 22.74 3.84 9.18
N LEU A 7 21.66 3.28 8.67
CA LEU A 7 21.71 2.22 7.66
C LEU A 7 21.50 2.85 6.27
N SER A 8 22.58 2.98 5.52
CA SER A 8 22.51 3.46 4.13
C SER A 8 21.95 2.37 3.22
N ARG A 9 20.63 2.18 3.30
CA ARG A 9 19.91 1.22 2.46
C ARG A 9 18.93 1.97 1.56
N ARG A 10 18.93 1.66 0.27
CA ARG A 10 17.81 2.00 -0.61
C ARG A 10 16.89 0.79 -0.65
N SER A 11 15.63 0.99 -0.31
CA SER A 11 14.60 -0.01 -0.47
C SER A 11 13.84 0.22 -1.76
N SER A 12 13.45 -0.87 -2.44
CA SER A 12 12.62 -0.76 -3.64
C SER A 12 11.25 -0.16 -3.30
N MET A 13 10.69 0.65 -4.19
CA MET A 13 9.32 1.11 -4.07
C MET A 13 8.34 -0.07 -3.97
N LEU A 14 8.66 -1.19 -4.61
CA LEU A 14 7.85 -2.41 -4.58
C LEU A 14 7.73 -3.05 -3.18
N GLU A 15 8.64 -2.74 -2.26
CA GLU A 15 8.63 -3.25 -0.88
C GLU A 15 7.79 -2.38 0.07
N LYS A 16 7.28 -1.26 -0.38
CA LYS A 16 6.57 -0.30 0.46
C LYS A 16 5.07 -0.64 0.60
N PRO A 17 4.45 -0.32 1.76
CA PRO A 17 3.02 -0.56 2.00
C PRO A 17 2.11 0.07 0.93
N VAL A 18 2.47 1.24 0.43
CA VAL A 18 1.78 1.93 -0.66
C VAL A 18 1.72 1.05 -1.92
N TRP A 19 2.82 0.35 -2.24
CA TRP A 19 2.83 -0.55 -3.39
C TRP A 19 2.04 -1.82 -3.14
N SER A 20 2.05 -2.32 -1.91
CA SER A 20 1.21 -3.46 -1.50
C SER A 20 -0.28 -3.13 -1.60
N LEU A 21 -0.69 -1.89 -1.28
CA LEU A 21 -2.04 -1.39 -1.48
C LEU A 21 -2.42 -1.45 -2.98
N ILE A 22 -1.60 -0.88 -3.86
CA ILE A 22 -1.87 -0.80 -5.30
C ILE A 22 -1.92 -2.20 -5.92
N THR A 23 -0.91 -3.02 -5.68
CA THR A 23 -0.89 -4.38 -6.23
C THR A 23 -1.99 -5.26 -5.66
N GLY A 24 -2.33 -5.09 -4.39
CA GLY A 24 -3.41 -5.82 -3.75
C GLY A 24 -4.77 -5.51 -4.36
N VAL A 25 -5.11 -4.22 -4.56
CA VAL A 25 -6.39 -3.85 -5.16
C VAL A 25 -6.47 -4.24 -6.64
N LEU A 26 -5.39 -4.08 -7.41
CA LEU A 26 -5.36 -4.51 -8.82
C LEU A 26 -5.52 -6.04 -8.93
N SER A 27 -4.79 -6.81 -8.11
CA SER A 27 -4.96 -8.27 -8.04
C SER A 27 -6.37 -8.67 -7.62
N ALA A 28 -6.98 -7.98 -6.66
CA ALA A 28 -8.35 -8.25 -6.25
C ALA A 28 -9.34 -8.08 -7.41
N LEU A 29 -9.16 -7.05 -8.22
CA LEU A 29 -10.02 -6.81 -9.38
C LEU A 29 -9.77 -7.82 -10.51
N GLU A 30 -8.54 -8.23 -10.74
CA GLU A 30 -8.15 -9.24 -11.74
C GLU A 30 -8.63 -10.65 -11.35
N ASN A 31 -8.49 -11.03 -10.08
CA ASN A 31 -8.81 -12.35 -9.58
C ASN A 31 -10.27 -12.51 -9.14
N GLY A 32 -11.12 -11.50 -9.33
CA GLY A 32 -12.56 -11.60 -9.07
C GLY A 32 -12.94 -11.30 -7.62
N LEU A 33 -12.19 -10.47 -6.90
CA LEU A 33 -12.48 -9.98 -5.55
C LEU A 33 -12.53 -11.11 -4.50
N GLU A 34 -11.57 -12.02 -4.61
CA GLU A 34 -11.40 -13.12 -3.65
C GLU A 34 -10.89 -12.61 -2.29
N TYR A 35 -11.20 -13.35 -1.23
CA TYR A 35 -10.90 -12.97 0.15
C TYR A 35 -9.44 -12.56 0.37
N GLU A 36 -8.49 -13.37 -0.07
CA GLU A 36 -7.07 -13.14 0.17
C GLU A 36 -6.58 -11.84 -0.49
N ASP A 37 -7.00 -11.57 -1.72
CA ASP A 37 -6.60 -10.36 -2.43
C ASP A 37 -7.28 -9.12 -1.84
N MET A 38 -8.56 -9.22 -1.44
CA MET A 38 -9.27 -8.13 -0.77
C MET A 38 -8.58 -7.73 0.54
N PHE A 39 -8.28 -8.68 1.43
CA PHE A 39 -7.67 -8.35 2.72
C PHE A 39 -6.17 -8.06 2.63
N ARG A 40 -5.51 -8.39 1.54
CA ARG A 40 -4.13 -7.96 1.30
C ARG A 40 -3.99 -6.43 1.24
N TRP A 41 -4.86 -5.74 0.52
CA TRP A 41 -4.80 -4.28 0.45
C TRP A 41 -5.52 -3.59 1.61
N LEU A 42 -6.62 -4.15 2.12
CA LEU A 42 -7.34 -3.60 3.26
C LEU A 42 -6.49 -3.56 4.54
N LYS A 43 -5.62 -4.55 4.74
CA LYS A 43 -4.72 -4.66 5.91
C LYS A 43 -3.41 -3.88 5.79
N THR A 44 -3.21 -3.10 4.75
CA THR A 44 -1.99 -2.28 4.60
C THR A 44 -1.90 -1.13 5.59
N GLY A 45 -3.00 -0.78 6.28
CA GLY A 45 -3.12 0.43 7.09
C GLY A 45 -3.31 1.72 6.28
N LEU A 46 -3.42 1.59 4.95
CA LEU A 46 -3.57 2.72 4.01
C LEU A 46 -4.93 2.71 3.28
N ALA A 47 -5.77 1.74 3.58
CA ALA A 47 -7.08 1.55 2.94
C ALA A 47 -8.21 2.39 3.56
N GLY A 48 -7.90 3.34 4.42
CA GLY A 48 -8.89 4.19 5.09
C GLY A 48 -9.70 3.47 6.17
N LEU A 49 -9.24 2.30 6.64
CA LEU A 49 -9.80 1.56 7.77
C LEU A 49 -8.79 1.47 8.91
N MET A 50 -9.27 1.61 10.14
CA MET A 50 -8.48 1.26 11.32
C MET A 50 -8.32 -0.27 11.42
N PRO A 51 -7.26 -0.80 12.08
CA PRO A 51 -7.06 -2.25 12.22
C PRO A 51 -8.30 -2.97 12.78
N GLU A 52 -8.93 -2.43 13.83
CA GLU A 52 -10.11 -3.00 14.45
C GLU A 52 -11.34 -2.99 13.52
N GLU A 53 -11.47 -1.95 12.68
CA GLU A 53 -12.52 -1.86 11.66
C GLU A 53 -12.31 -2.92 10.56
N CYS A 54 -11.05 -3.12 10.16
CA CYS A 54 -10.69 -4.15 9.20
C CYS A 54 -10.99 -5.56 9.73
N ASP A 55 -10.65 -5.83 11.00
CA ASP A 55 -10.95 -7.11 11.65
C ASP A 55 -12.46 -7.33 11.79
N GLU A 56 -13.24 -6.31 12.11
CA GLU A 56 -14.71 -6.41 12.18
C GLU A 56 -15.32 -6.75 10.82
N LEU A 57 -14.87 -6.08 9.77
CA LEU A 57 -15.28 -6.35 8.39
C LEU A 57 -14.90 -7.76 7.96
N GLU A 58 -13.66 -8.18 8.25
CA GLU A 58 -13.12 -9.51 7.93
C GLU A 58 -13.93 -10.63 8.59
N ASN A 59 -14.23 -10.48 9.88
CA ASN A 59 -15.06 -11.47 10.60
C ASN A 59 -16.41 -11.69 9.94
N TYR A 60 -17.07 -10.62 9.48
CA TYR A 60 -18.33 -10.73 8.76
C TYR A 60 -18.15 -11.43 7.41
N VAL A 61 -17.13 -11.02 6.65
CA VAL A 61 -16.81 -11.58 5.33
C VAL A 61 -16.54 -13.08 5.41
N LEU A 62 -15.77 -13.52 6.41
CA LEU A 62 -15.48 -14.92 6.65
C LEU A 62 -16.72 -15.70 7.08
N THR A 63 -17.56 -15.12 7.95
CA THR A 63 -18.79 -15.76 8.44
C THR A 63 -19.78 -16.05 7.31
N TRP A 64 -19.86 -15.16 6.33
CA TRP A 64 -20.85 -15.22 5.26
C TRP A 64 -20.25 -15.49 3.88
N GLU A 65 -18.97 -15.90 3.84
CA GLU A 65 -18.26 -16.24 2.60
C GLU A 65 -18.44 -15.18 1.51
N ILE A 66 -18.30 -13.90 1.89
CA ILE A 66 -18.45 -12.77 0.96
C ILE A 66 -17.28 -12.77 -0.03
N HIS A 67 -17.59 -12.88 -1.32
CA HIS A 67 -16.62 -12.89 -2.41
C HIS A 67 -17.21 -12.31 -3.70
N GLY A 68 -16.36 -12.04 -4.65
CA GLY A 68 -16.75 -11.65 -6.00
C GLY A 68 -17.60 -10.39 -6.04
N LYS A 69 -18.60 -10.42 -6.91
CA LYS A 69 -19.50 -9.27 -7.11
C LYS A 69 -20.32 -8.86 -5.87
N MET A 70 -20.31 -9.67 -4.80
CA MET A 70 -20.97 -9.29 -3.53
C MET A 70 -20.34 -8.03 -2.93
N TRP A 71 -19.05 -7.78 -3.17
CA TRP A 71 -18.38 -6.56 -2.77
C TRP A 71 -18.89 -5.31 -3.50
N LEU A 72 -19.24 -5.44 -4.77
CA LEU A 72 -19.60 -4.31 -5.65
C LEU A 72 -21.10 -3.97 -5.64
N ARG A 73 -21.98 -4.88 -5.15
CA ARG A 73 -23.43 -4.63 -5.10
C ARG A 73 -23.76 -3.40 -4.27
N ASP A 74 -24.68 -2.56 -4.76
CA ASP A 74 -25.17 -1.38 -4.05
C ASP A 74 -26.38 -1.71 -3.15
N VAL A 75 -26.22 -2.77 -2.35
CA VAL A 75 -27.25 -3.24 -1.40
C VAL A 75 -26.53 -3.63 -0.12
N ASP A 76 -27.02 -3.16 1.01
CA ASP A 76 -26.46 -3.52 2.30
C ASP A 76 -26.57 -5.03 2.58
N TRP A 77 -25.60 -5.56 3.29
CA TRP A 77 -25.67 -6.92 3.80
C TRP A 77 -26.69 -7.02 4.91
N THR A 78 -27.39 -8.16 4.98
CA THR A 78 -28.57 -8.34 5.86
C THR A 78 -28.44 -9.49 6.84
N ASP A 79 -27.36 -10.26 6.75
CA ASP A 79 -27.18 -11.45 7.55
C ASP A 79 -26.65 -11.14 8.96
N ASN A 80 -26.97 -12.01 9.93
CA ASN A 80 -26.63 -11.77 11.32
C ASN A 80 -25.10 -11.80 11.54
N PRO A 81 -24.49 -10.75 12.13
CA PRO A 81 -23.03 -10.72 12.35
C PRO A 81 -22.46 -11.86 13.21
N ASP A 82 -23.29 -12.53 13.99
CA ASP A 82 -22.90 -13.68 14.83
C ASP A 82 -23.13 -15.03 14.13
N GLY A 83 -23.53 -15.03 12.84
CA GLY A 83 -23.69 -16.22 12.03
C GLY A 83 -25.11 -16.79 12.02
N TYR A 84 -25.24 -17.94 11.32
CA TYR A 84 -26.52 -18.60 11.11
C TYR A 84 -27.16 -19.07 12.41
N GLY A 85 -28.45 -18.79 12.57
CA GLY A 85 -29.22 -19.23 13.74
C GLY A 85 -29.03 -18.38 15.01
N ALA A 86 -28.15 -17.38 14.99
CA ALA A 86 -28.02 -16.46 16.10
C ALA A 86 -29.28 -15.59 16.27
N PRO A 87 -29.76 -15.34 17.50
CA PRO A 87 -30.94 -14.51 17.71
C PRO A 87 -30.69 -13.06 17.36
N TRP A 88 -31.68 -12.37 16.80
CA TRP A 88 -31.60 -10.94 16.56
C TRP A 88 -31.88 -10.14 17.83
N ASP A 89 -31.05 -9.12 18.07
CA ASP A 89 -31.25 -8.12 19.10
C ASP A 89 -30.68 -6.75 18.65
N LYS A 90 -30.89 -5.73 19.45
CA LYS A 90 -30.43 -4.36 19.15
C LYS A 90 -28.90 -4.26 18.99
N ARG A 91 -28.12 -5.06 19.73
CA ARG A 91 -26.68 -5.08 19.67
C ARG A 91 -26.17 -5.62 18.33
N ARG A 92 -26.81 -6.73 17.87
CA ARG A 92 -26.47 -7.34 16.59
C ARG A 92 -26.86 -6.47 15.40
N GLN A 93 -28.02 -5.82 15.51
CA GLN A 93 -28.40 -4.83 14.51
C GLN A 93 -27.39 -3.68 14.43
N ALA A 94 -26.95 -3.09 15.54
CA ALA A 94 -25.96 -2.04 15.56
C ALA A 94 -24.61 -2.51 14.99
N ARG A 95 -24.20 -3.77 15.22
CA ARG A 95 -23.02 -4.36 14.56
C ARG A 95 -23.19 -4.48 13.05
N LEU A 96 -24.34 -4.95 12.60
CA LEU A 96 -24.61 -5.04 11.15
C LEU A 96 -24.58 -3.65 10.49
N ASP A 97 -25.19 -2.66 11.14
CA ASP A 97 -25.18 -1.28 10.65
C ASP A 97 -23.73 -0.74 10.54
N ARG A 98 -22.89 -1.07 11.53
CA ARG A 98 -21.45 -0.72 11.52
C ARG A 98 -20.71 -1.43 10.40
N VAL A 99 -20.89 -2.72 10.23
CA VAL A 99 -20.28 -3.49 9.12
C VAL A 99 -20.68 -2.91 7.76
N ASN A 100 -21.95 -2.54 7.59
CA ASN A 100 -22.41 -1.91 6.35
C ASN A 100 -21.84 -0.52 6.12
N GLU A 101 -21.59 0.25 7.18
CA GLU A 101 -20.86 1.51 7.09
C GLU A 101 -19.43 1.29 6.57
N LEU A 102 -18.69 0.35 7.17
CA LEU A 102 -17.33 -0.01 6.75
C LEU A 102 -17.32 -0.52 5.29
N ARG A 103 -18.26 -1.39 4.96
CA ARG A 103 -18.42 -1.89 3.60
C ARG A 103 -18.64 -0.77 2.59
N ARG A 104 -19.49 0.22 2.88
CA ARG A 104 -19.74 1.35 1.98
C ARG A 104 -18.51 2.20 1.75
N ARG A 105 -17.67 2.41 2.78
CA ARG A 105 -16.38 3.09 2.66
C ARG A 105 -15.41 2.37 1.73
N VAL A 106 -15.39 1.04 1.77
CA VAL A 106 -14.56 0.19 0.89
C VAL A 106 -15.16 0.10 -0.51
N ARG A 107 -16.48 -0.13 -0.61
CA ARG A 107 -17.17 -0.38 -1.87
C ARG A 107 -17.12 0.80 -2.83
N ALA A 108 -17.36 2.01 -2.35
CA ALA A 108 -17.52 3.16 -3.24
C ALA A 108 -16.26 3.40 -4.10
N PRO A 109 -15.05 3.57 -3.53
CA PRO A 109 -13.83 3.74 -4.32
C PRO A 109 -13.47 2.48 -5.14
N LEU A 110 -13.72 1.29 -4.60
CA LEU A 110 -13.44 0.03 -5.31
C LEU A 110 -14.31 -0.14 -6.55
N ALA A 111 -15.60 0.18 -6.47
CA ALA A 111 -16.52 0.09 -7.60
C ALA A 111 -16.17 1.11 -8.70
N GLU A 112 -15.78 2.32 -8.32
CA GLU A 112 -15.34 3.34 -9.25
C GLU A 112 -14.06 2.92 -9.98
N LEU A 113 -13.08 2.41 -9.24
CA LEU A 113 -11.84 1.87 -9.84
C LEU A 113 -12.15 0.69 -10.79
N TYR A 114 -13.02 -0.23 -10.38
CA TYR A 114 -13.42 -1.37 -11.21
C TYR A 114 -14.01 -0.91 -12.55
N GLU A 115 -14.99 0.00 -12.52
CA GLU A 115 -15.62 0.52 -13.75
C GLU A 115 -14.64 1.34 -14.57
N GLY A 116 -13.78 2.15 -13.94
CA GLY A 116 -12.77 2.94 -14.60
C GLY A 116 -11.71 2.09 -15.32
N LEU A 117 -11.19 1.05 -14.68
CA LEU A 117 -10.22 0.14 -15.31
C LEU A 117 -10.83 -0.70 -16.43
N LYS A 118 -12.11 -1.08 -16.29
CA LYS A 118 -12.84 -1.85 -17.29
C LYS A 118 -13.25 -0.99 -18.49
N GLY A 119 -13.68 0.25 -18.25
CA GLY A 119 -14.12 1.19 -19.28
C GLY A 119 -12.99 1.91 -19.96
N GLY A 120 -11.88 2.14 -19.29
CA GLY A 120 -10.71 2.85 -19.81
C GLY A 120 -10.03 2.06 -20.92
N VAL A 121 -9.90 2.71 -22.08
CA VAL A 121 -9.26 2.12 -23.28
C VAL A 121 -7.75 2.34 -23.23
N THR A 122 -7.30 3.53 -22.81
CA THR A 122 -5.89 3.89 -22.82
C THR A 122 -5.23 3.72 -21.44
N ALA A 123 -3.92 3.67 -21.44
CA ALA A 123 -3.10 3.61 -20.22
C ALA A 123 -3.35 4.84 -19.33
N GLY A 124 -3.46 6.04 -19.91
CA GLY A 124 -3.74 7.28 -19.19
C GLY A 124 -5.10 7.28 -18.48
N GLU A 125 -6.14 6.75 -19.12
CA GLU A 125 -7.47 6.61 -18.50
C GLU A 125 -7.43 5.65 -17.30
N LYS A 126 -6.63 4.58 -17.39
CA LYS A 126 -6.44 3.64 -16.26
C LYS A 126 -5.63 4.25 -15.11
N VAL A 127 -4.60 5.03 -15.43
CA VAL A 127 -3.85 5.79 -14.41
C VAL A 127 -4.77 6.78 -13.69
N ASN A 128 -5.59 7.53 -14.44
CA ASN A 128 -6.55 8.46 -13.84
C ASN A 128 -7.52 7.75 -12.89
N SER A 129 -8.02 6.56 -13.29
CA SER A 129 -8.91 5.77 -12.43
C SER A 129 -8.20 5.30 -11.16
N LEU A 130 -6.95 4.86 -11.27
CA LEU A 130 -6.13 4.48 -10.11
C LEU A 130 -5.83 5.69 -9.21
N TYR A 131 -5.47 6.83 -9.79
CA TYR A 131 -5.20 8.05 -9.04
C TYR A 131 -6.44 8.52 -8.26
N SER A 132 -7.62 8.57 -8.91
CA SER A 132 -8.89 8.89 -8.23
C SER A 132 -9.19 7.94 -7.07
N PHE A 133 -8.91 6.65 -7.22
CA PHE A 133 -9.04 5.68 -6.13
C PHE A 133 -8.14 6.02 -4.94
N LEU A 134 -6.87 6.36 -5.19
CA LEU A 134 -5.91 6.73 -4.14
C LEU A 134 -6.30 8.05 -3.45
N GLU A 135 -6.87 9.01 -4.19
CA GLU A 135 -7.44 10.24 -3.64
C GLU A 135 -8.65 9.95 -2.74
N HIS A 136 -9.57 9.08 -3.17
CA HIS A 136 -10.73 8.66 -2.35
C HIS A 136 -10.32 7.97 -1.05
N LEU A 137 -9.21 7.24 -1.04
CA LEU A 137 -8.61 6.68 0.18
C LEU A 137 -7.91 7.73 1.04
N ASN A 138 -7.79 8.98 0.55
CA ASN A 138 -7.04 10.05 1.21
C ASN A 138 -5.59 9.63 1.53
N LEU A 139 -4.95 8.91 0.59
CA LEU A 139 -3.67 8.25 0.79
C LEU A 139 -2.57 9.23 1.18
N GLN A 140 -2.52 10.42 0.59
CA GLN A 140 -1.52 11.43 0.93
C GLN A 140 -1.57 11.79 2.42
N ASN A 141 -2.75 12.09 2.94
CA ASN A 141 -2.90 12.42 4.35
C ASN A 141 -2.60 11.23 5.26
N ALA A 142 -2.98 9.99 4.86
CA ALA A 142 -2.64 8.78 5.61
C ALA A 142 -1.13 8.57 5.72
N LEU A 143 -0.37 8.85 4.66
CA LEU A 143 1.09 8.80 4.68
C LEU A 143 1.70 9.92 5.56
N GLU A 144 1.14 11.13 5.52
CA GLU A 144 1.57 12.22 6.39
C GLU A 144 1.33 11.91 7.88
N GLU A 145 0.18 11.34 8.21
CA GLU A 145 -0.12 10.91 9.59
C GLU A 145 0.81 9.79 10.05
N GLN A 146 1.07 8.81 9.17
CA GLN A 146 2.02 7.74 9.44
C GLN A 146 3.44 8.28 9.66
N MET A 147 3.91 9.21 8.83
CA MET A 147 5.20 9.87 8.98
C MET A 147 5.30 10.58 10.35
N ARG A 148 4.28 11.33 10.74
CA ARG A 148 4.26 12.03 12.05
C ARG A 148 4.32 11.04 13.22
N ALA A 149 3.52 9.98 13.17
CA ALA A 149 3.52 8.95 14.20
C ALA A 149 4.88 8.22 14.31
N GLN A 150 5.55 7.97 13.18
CA GLN A 150 6.89 7.40 13.16
C GLN A 150 7.93 8.35 13.77
N ALA A 151 7.86 9.65 13.44
CA ALA A 151 8.76 10.66 13.98
C ALA A 151 8.56 10.83 15.51
N GLU A 152 7.33 10.87 15.99
CA GLU A 152 7.00 10.93 17.42
C GLU A 152 7.48 9.68 18.19
N ALA A 153 7.45 8.52 17.54
CA ALA A 153 8.00 7.27 18.08
C ALA A 153 9.54 7.18 18.01
N GLY A 154 10.24 8.23 17.52
CA GLY A 154 11.68 8.28 17.37
C GLY A 154 12.23 7.48 16.18
N ARG A 155 11.37 6.98 15.29
CA ARG A 155 11.72 6.24 14.07
C ARG A 155 11.94 7.20 12.91
N LEU A 156 12.96 8.05 13.03
CA LEU A 156 13.19 9.14 12.09
C LEU A 156 13.50 8.68 10.67
N GLN A 157 14.24 7.59 10.52
CA GLN A 157 14.54 7.02 9.20
C GLN A 157 13.26 6.53 8.49
N ASP A 158 12.38 5.84 9.21
CA ASP A 158 11.09 5.38 8.67
C ASP A 158 10.22 6.58 8.26
N ALA A 159 10.22 7.66 9.07
CA ALA A 159 9.48 8.87 8.77
C ALA A 159 9.99 9.56 7.48
N GLU A 160 11.31 9.67 7.30
CA GLU A 160 11.92 10.23 6.10
C GLU A 160 11.60 9.38 4.84
N GLU A 161 11.61 8.06 4.97
CA GLU A 161 11.22 7.17 3.89
C GLU A 161 9.72 7.36 3.54
N THR A 162 8.85 7.41 4.55
CA THR A 162 7.41 7.59 4.36
C THR A 162 7.08 8.94 3.71
N ALA A 163 7.79 10.01 4.06
CA ALA A 163 7.60 11.35 3.50
C ALA A 163 7.80 11.40 1.97
N GLN A 164 8.63 10.51 1.41
CA GLN A 164 8.93 10.49 -0.02
C GLN A 164 7.92 9.68 -0.84
N LEU A 165 7.12 8.81 -0.19
CA LEU A 165 6.32 7.79 -0.90
C LEU A 165 5.29 8.39 -1.84
N TRP A 166 4.62 9.49 -1.44
CA TRP A 166 3.62 10.14 -2.28
C TRP A 166 4.23 10.75 -3.54
N GLU A 167 5.31 11.51 -3.39
CA GLU A 167 6.00 12.15 -4.52
C GLU A 167 6.56 11.11 -5.51
N ILE A 168 7.17 10.03 -4.98
CA ILE A 168 7.68 8.94 -5.82
C ILE A 168 6.52 8.24 -6.55
N LEU A 169 5.39 8.01 -5.88
CA LEU A 169 4.22 7.42 -6.52
C LEU A 169 3.69 8.29 -7.66
N CYS A 170 3.52 9.60 -7.42
CA CYS A 170 3.12 10.52 -8.47
C CYS A 170 4.10 10.52 -9.64
N ALA A 171 5.41 10.54 -9.37
CA ALA A 171 6.42 10.47 -10.42
C ALA A 171 6.36 9.16 -11.25
N ILE A 172 6.04 8.03 -10.61
CA ILE A 172 5.81 6.75 -11.32
C ILE A 172 4.61 6.85 -12.26
N LEU A 173 3.48 7.41 -11.77
CA LEU A 173 2.27 7.55 -12.56
C LEU A 173 2.45 8.54 -13.71
N ASP A 174 3.11 9.67 -13.46
CA ASP A 174 3.42 10.68 -14.47
C ASP A 174 4.31 10.11 -15.56
N GLN A 175 5.39 9.42 -15.20
CA GLN A 175 6.27 8.77 -16.17
C GLN A 175 5.54 7.70 -16.99
N PHE A 176 4.63 6.95 -16.36
CA PHE A 176 3.83 5.95 -17.07
C PHE A 176 2.93 6.61 -18.11
N VAL A 177 2.26 7.71 -17.75
CA VAL A 177 1.41 8.48 -18.68
C VAL A 177 2.24 9.15 -19.77
N GLU A 178 3.40 9.71 -19.46
CA GLU A 178 4.27 10.35 -20.45
C GLU A 178 4.71 9.36 -21.56
N ILE A 179 4.99 8.11 -21.19
CA ILE A 179 5.51 7.10 -22.13
C ILE A 179 4.39 6.34 -22.83
N LEU A 180 3.31 6.00 -22.12
CA LEU A 180 2.28 5.05 -22.58
C LEU A 180 0.86 5.62 -22.56
N GLY A 181 0.65 6.88 -22.16
CA GLY A 181 -0.67 7.43 -21.84
C GLY A 181 -1.72 7.24 -22.93
N ASP A 182 -1.34 7.40 -24.18
CA ASP A 182 -2.24 7.29 -25.35
C ASP A 182 -2.37 5.85 -25.88
N GLU A 183 -1.57 4.91 -25.38
CA GLU A 183 -1.58 3.52 -25.85
C GLU A 183 -2.80 2.76 -25.34
N PRO A 184 -3.54 2.07 -26.22
CA PRO A 184 -4.59 1.15 -25.81
C PRO A 184 -4.01 0.00 -24.99
N MET A 185 -4.61 -0.30 -23.83
CA MET A 185 -4.03 -1.26 -22.89
C MET A 185 -5.09 -2.03 -22.11
N GLY A 186 -4.92 -3.35 -22.01
CA GLY A 186 -5.72 -4.20 -21.10
C GLY A 186 -5.35 -3.97 -19.63
N THR A 187 -6.22 -4.37 -18.70
CA THR A 187 -5.97 -4.18 -17.26
C THR A 187 -4.77 -4.99 -16.77
N ASP A 188 -4.64 -6.25 -17.22
CA ASP A 188 -3.51 -7.13 -16.85
C ASP A 188 -2.16 -6.57 -17.36
N GLU A 189 -2.17 -6.01 -18.55
CA GLU A 189 -0.99 -5.37 -19.14
C GLU A 189 -0.63 -4.09 -18.38
N PHE A 190 -1.63 -3.28 -18.04
CA PHE A 190 -1.48 -2.08 -17.21
C PHE A 190 -0.80 -2.42 -15.87
N SER A 191 -1.33 -3.39 -15.12
CA SER A 191 -0.76 -3.81 -13.84
C SER A 191 0.69 -4.28 -13.97
N ARG A 192 0.98 -5.08 -14.98
CA ARG A 192 2.32 -5.62 -15.24
C ARG A 192 3.32 -4.52 -15.59
N LEU A 193 2.97 -3.60 -16.50
CA LEU A 193 3.86 -2.52 -16.93
C LEU A 193 4.03 -1.47 -15.84
N LEU A 194 2.98 -1.12 -15.10
CA LEU A 194 3.07 -0.21 -13.96
C LEU A 194 4.05 -0.74 -12.91
N ARG A 195 4.01 -2.04 -12.62
CA ARG A 195 4.98 -2.69 -11.73
C ARG A 195 6.40 -2.59 -12.27
N GLN A 196 6.59 -2.75 -13.58
CA GLN A 196 7.91 -2.65 -14.20
C GLN A 196 8.49 -1.23 -14.09
N VAL A 197 7.68 -0.19 -14.30
CA VAL A 197 8.11 1.20 -14.09
C VAL A 197 8.45 1.42 -12.62
N ALA A 198 7.58 1.02 -11.69
CA ALA A 198 7.82 1.18 -10.25
C ALA A 198 9.08 0.46 -9.74
N SER A 199 9.49 -0.63 -10.39
CA SER A 199 10.71 -1.37 -10.03
C SER A 199 12.00 -0.57 -10.24
N GLN A 200 11.96 0.50 -11.02
CA GLN A 200 13.09 1.40 -11.25
C GLN A 200 13.25 2.46 -10.14
N TYR A 201 12.24 2.59 -9.29
CA TYR A 201 12.23 3.58 -8.22
C TYR A 201 12.64 2.97 -6.88
N SER A 202 13.44 3.72 -6.14
CA SER A 202 13.87 3.34 -4.80
C SER A 202 13.71 4.51 -3.82
N VAL A 203 13.38 4.16 -2.59
CA VAL A 203 13.31 5.09 -1.46
C VAL A 203 14.62 5.03 -0.70
N GLY A 204 15.18 6.18 -0.37
CA GLY A 204 16.43 6.24 0.37
C GLY A 204 16.43 7.42 1.33
N THR A 205 17.25 7.32 2.37
CA THR A 205 17.42 8.37 3.37
C THR A 205 18.84 8.92 3.36
N ILE A 206 18.99 10.13 3.86
CA ILE A 206 20.30 10.80 4.08
C ILE A 206 20.59 10.76 5.58
N PRO A 207 21.86 10.60 6.02
CA PRO A 207 22.21 10.65 7.43
C PRO A 207 21.74 11.96 8.09
N VAL A 208 20.96 11.86 9.15
CA VAL A 208 20.45 13.03 9.89
C VAL A 208 21.52 13.63 10.82
N SER A 209 22.50 12.84 11.24
CA SER A 209 23.57 13.25 12.16
C SER A 209 24.94 12.79 11.68
N LEU A 210 25.95 13.59 11.92
CA LEU A 210 27.35 13.23 11.68
C LEU A 210 27.94 12.35 12.80
N ASP A 211 27.32 12.33 13.98
CA ASP A 211 27.78 11.56 15.14
C ASP A 211 26.96 10.26 15.27
N GLN A 212 27.17 9.35 14.32
CA GLN A 212 26.52 8.04 14.28
C GLN A 212 27.39 7.02 13.52
N VAL A 213 27.18 5.74 13.81
CA VAL A 213 27.79 4.66 13.04
C VAL A 213 27.07 4.52 11.70
N SER A 214 27.81 4.65 10.61
CA SER A 214 27.29 4.46 9.26
C SER A 214 27.48 3.00 8.83
N VAL A 215 26.38 2.32 8.51
CA VAL A 215 26.39 0.96 7.94
C VAL A 215 25.99 1.07 6.47
N THR A 216 26.92 0.69 5.57
CA THR A 216 26.73 0.84 4.13
C THR A 216 27.25 -0.38 3.36
N GLU A 217 26.79 -0.55 2.13
CA GLU A 217 27.36 -1.55 1.22
C GLU A 217 28.69 -1.07 0.65
N ILE A 218 29.60 -2.01 0.43
CA ILE A 218 30.97 -1.72 -0.04
C ILE A 218 31.00 -1.03 -1.41
N THR A 219 30.00 -1.29 -2.25
CA THR A 219 29.86 -0.72 -3.59
C THR A 219 29.40 0.74 -3.59
N ARG A 220 28.98 1.25 -2.43
CA ARG A 220 28.52 2.63 -2.22
C ARG A 220 29.54 3.43 -1.45
N ASN A 221 30.76 3.47 -1.92
CA ASN A 221 31.83 4.22 -1.27
C ASN A 221 31.70 5.71 -1.58
N ASP A 222 30.85 6.41 -0.82
CA ASP A 222 30.87 7.86 -0.72
C ASP A 222 31.90 8.25 0.34
N ARG A 223 32.98 8.91 -0.10
CA ARG A 223 34.02 9.63 0.60
C ARG A 223 33.87 9.75 2.11
N HIS A 224 34.31 8.76 2.85
CA HIS A 224 34.26 8.83 4.29
C HIS A 224 35.60 9.28 4.87
N THR A 225 35.56 10.33 5.66
CA THR A 225 36.61 10.74 6.58
C THR A 225 36.46 10.02 7.90
N ASP A 226 35.93 8.79 7.90
CA ASP A 226 35.67 8.01 9.11
C ASP A 226 37.01 7.59 9.74
N ALA A 227 37.12 7.77 11.05
CA ALA A 227 38.35 7.41 11.78
C ALA A 227 38.51 5.88 11.89
N TYR A 228 37.45 5.11 11.80
CA TYR A 228 37.45 3.65 11.92
C TYR A 228 36.52 3.03 10.88
N LEU A 229 36.99 2.00 10.18
CA LEU A 229 36.21 1.20 9.22
C LEU A 229 36.21 -0.25 9.68
N PHE A 230 34.99 -0.83 9.76
CA PHE A 230 34.79 -2.24 10.05
C PHE A 230 34.20 -2.92 8.79
N LEU A 231 34.96 -3.83 8.20
CA LEU A 231 34.52 -4.61 7.05
C LEU A 231 33.94 -5.95 7.51
N LEU A 232 32.63 -6.15 7.33
CA LEU A 232 31.92 -7.37 7.69
C LEU A 232 31.64 -8.22 6.47
N GLY A 233 31.72 -9.56 6.61
CA GLY A 233 31.39 -10.48 5.51
C GLY A 233 32.44 -10.54 4.41
N ALA A 234 33.72 -10.23 4.69
CA ALA A 234 34.84 -10.34 3.78
C ALA A 234 35.20 -11.84 3.56
N ASN A 235 34.33 -12.56 2.86
CA ASN A 235 34.55 -13.96 2.53
C ASN A 235 35.20 -14.09 1.15
N ASP A 236 35.92 -15.21 0.96
CA ASP A 236 36.49 -15.58 -0.33
C ASP A 236 35.39 -15.62 -1.41
N HIS A 237 35.65 -15.10 -2.60
CA HIS A 237 34.70 -14.91 -3.71
C HIS A 237 33.57 -13.87 -3.52
N VAL A 238 33.54 -13.11 -2.42
CA VAL A 238 32.58 -12.00 -2.21
C VAL A 238 33.27 -10.66 -2.41
N LEU A 239 34.55 -10.57 -2.09
CA LEU A 239 35.41 -9.43 -2.38
C LEU A 239 36.50 -9.86 -3.36
N PRO A 240 36.91 -8.98 -4.30
CA PRO A 240 38.01 -9.25 -5.21
C PRO A 240 39.33 -9.44 -4.49
#